data_007056c4f5127b9f2b0ae93fe8e92205
#
_entry.id   007056c4f5127b9f2b0ae93fe8e92205
#
_cell.length_a   1.000
_cell.length_b   1.000
_cell.length_c   1.000
_cell.angle_alpha   90.00
_cell.angle_beta   90.00
_cell.angle_gamma   90.00
#
_symmetry.space_group_name_H-M   'P 1'
#
loop_
_entity.id
_entity.type
_entity.pdbx_description
1 polymer ?
#
loop_
_entity_poly.entity_id
_entity_poly.type
_entity_poly.pdbx_seq_one_letter_code
_entity_poly.pdbx_strand_id
1 'polypeptide(L)'
;YMTLGMDRGKISRILTAETFVIGLFSLGVGLLIGIAASQGMSVLTAKLMNVPIKDFAFSFSKDSLLKTILYFGVIFLVVMLFNIRTVSKYKLIDLIHGGRKNETLRIKKLWVCVVIFLLSVACLGAAYYMIIDNGLFLLDRQFFGSLILGSIGTVLFFLSLSGFLLRIAKGNKRLYYKGLNMFVLRQLNSKINTNFISMSIICIMLLVTIGTFSCGLGAVDVMAGQVDDAAPFDITLKSQSSKNGPQDIEADLKSHGFDFAKQFSGYTQIWLFNTGDLTFRPLYDFAVETMGATYIEERDASYSIPLIRLSDYNKLLALRGEAPISLAADEYAVVCNVKEMHQILKAYVEQGRTFSINGVELRPSSLEIQQYPLQNGMMAMETGTLVVPDTLAESCEPMTALLNANYTKPGETGENAFAAEIAALYGKGEEAPRPYTNALSHYELYMQSGGMKLMISYFVIYVGIVFLITCAAILALQQLSEASDNTERYRLLRRLGTSGRMIDRALFTQILSYFMLPLG
;
A
#
# COMPACT_ATOMS: atom_id res chain seq x y z
N TYR A 1 15.28 -22.49 -44.12
CA TYR A 1 14.25 -22.02 -45.04
C TYR A 1 14.79 -20.92 -45.98
N MET A 2 15.51 -19.91 -45.50
CA MET A 2 16.15 -18.88 -46.36
C MET A 2 17.18 -19.49 -47.31
N THR A 3 17.94 -20.49 -46.86
CA THR A 3 18.91 -21.25 -47.70
C THR A 3 18.22 -22.08 -48.79
N LEU A 4 16.94 -22.37 -48.61
CA LEU A 4 16.09 -23.08 -49.59
C LEU A 4 15.32 -22.12 -50.49
N GLY A 5 15.66 -20.82 -50.53
CA GLY A 5 15.07 -19.82 -51.40
C GLY A 5 13.77 -19.17 -50.92
N MET A 6 13.36 -19.37 -49.68
CA MET A 6 12.20 -18.66 -49.14
C MET A 6 12.50 -17.18 -48.87
N ASP A 7 11.63 -16.31 -49.34
CA ASP A 7 11.68 -14.88 -49.08
C ASP A 7 11.43 -14.56 -47.60
N ARG A 8 12.11 -13.52 -47.09
CA ARG A 8 11.98 -13.04 -45.69
C ARG A 8 10.54 -12.74 -45.28
N GLY A 9 9.74 -12.20 -46.23
CA GLY A 9 8.33 -11.91 -45.99
C GLY A 9 7.49 -13.17 -45.73
N LYS A 10 7.77 -14.28 -46.41
CA LYS A 10 7.09 -15.57 -46.19
C LYS A 10 7.44 -16.16 -44.80
N ILE A 11 8.70 -16.11 -44.42
CA ILE A 11 9.14 -16.60 -43.10
C ILE A 11 8.54 -15.76 -41.97
N SER A 12 8.52 -14.42 -42.11
CA SER A 12 7.87 -13.55 -41.17
C SER A 12 6.38 -13.85 -40.99
N ARG A 13 5.65 -14.12 -42.11
CA ARG A 13 4.23 -14.49 -42.02
C ARG A 13 4.00 -15.82 -41.33
N ILE A 14 4.85 -16.82 -41.56
CA ILE A 14 4.74 -18.14 -40.89
C ILE A 14 4.94 -17.96 -39.38
N LEU A 15 6.01 -17.26 -38.98
CA LEU A 15 6.26 -16.99 -37.55
C LEU A 15 5.16 -16.15 -36.90
N THR A 16 4.61 -15.19 -37.62
CA THR A 16 3.48 -14.40 -37.16
C THR A 16 2.23 -15.23 -36.96
N ALA A 17 1.92 -16.13 -37.93
CA ALA A 17 0.79 -17.05 -37.81
C ALA A 17 0.96 -18.05 -36.66
N GLU A 18 2.15 -18.62 -36.51
CA GLU A 18 2.48 -19.50 -35.38
C GLU A 18 2.30 -18.78 -34.05
N THR A 19 2.87 -17.58 -33.91
CA THR A 19 2.72 -16.76 -32.70
C THR A 19 1.24 -16.43 -32.42
N PHE A 20 0.47 -16.10 -33.47
CA PHE A 20 -0.97 -15.81 -33.35
C PHE A 20 -1.76 -17.00 -32.81
N VAL A 21 -1.52 -18.20 -33.35
CA VAL A 21 -2.19 -19.42 -32.88
C VAL A 21 -1.85 -19.71 -31.42
N ILE A 22 -0.56 -19.62 -31.06
CA ILE A 22 -0.12 -19.80 -29.67
C ILE A 22 -0.81 -18.77 -28.76
N GLY A 23 -0.90 -17.50 -29.20
CA GLY A 23 -1.56 -16.44 -28.44
C GLY A 23 -3.04 -16.71 -28.19
N LEU A 24 -3.75 -17.19 -29.20
CA LEU A 24 -5.17 -17.53 -29.09
C LEU A 24 -5.41 -18.69 -28.09
N PHE A 25 -4.58 -19.74 -28.17
CA PHE A 25 -4.62 -20.84 -27.19
C PHE A 25 -4.29 -20.36 -25.78
N SER A 26 -3.25 -19.53 -25.64
CA SER A 26 -2.85 -18.96 -24.34
C SER A 26 -3.96 -18.11 -23.72
N LEU A 27 -4.64 -17.30 -24.53
CA LEU A 27 -5.79 -16.51 -24.08
C LEU A 27 -6.93 -17.41 -23.59
N GLY A 28 -7.29 -18.44 -24.36
CA GLY A 28 -8.36 -19.38 -23.99
C GLY A 28 -8.06 -20.11 -22.67
N VAL A 29 -6.88 -20.70 -22.57
CA VAL A 29 -6.44 -21.40 -21.34
C VAL A 29 -6.30 -20.43 -20.17
N GLY A 30 -5.73 -19.25 -20.40
CA GLY A 30 -5.58 -18.21 -19.38
C GLY A 30 -6.92 -17.72 -18.83
N LEU A 31 -7.93 -17.53 -19.69
CA LEU A 31 -9.28 -17.15 -19.27
C LEU A 31 -9.94 -18.24 -18.41
N LEU A 32 -9.84 -19.51 -18.81
CA LEU A 32 -10.40 -20.63 -18.05
C LEU A 32 -9.76 -20.72 -16.64
N ILE A 33 -8.42 -20.70 -16.59
CA ILE A 33 -7.70 -20.77 -15.31
C ILE A 33 -7.98 -19.51 -14.48
N GLY A 34 -8.01 -18.32 -15.10
CA GLY A 34 -8.26 -17.06 -14.42
C GLY A 34 -9.64 -16.99 -13.77
N ILE A 35 -10.69 -17.47 -14.48
CA ILE A 35 -12.05 -17.55 -13.92
C ILE A 35 -12.09 -18.52 -12.74
N ALA A 36 -11.51 -19.71 -12.87
CA ALA A 36 -11.45 -20.70 -11.80
C ALA A 36 -10.65 -20.17 -10.58
N ALA A 37 -9.49 -19.57 -10.82
CA ALA A 37 -8.65 -18.96 -9.78
C ALA A 37 -9.35 -17.82 -9.06
N SER A 38 -10.10 -16.96 -9.77
CA SER A 38 -10.87 -15.86 -9.18
C SER A 38 -11.89 -16.37 -8.16
N GLN A 39 -12.62 -17.44 -8.48
CA GLN A 39 -13.58 -18.05 -7.54
C GLN A 39 -12.86 -18.67 -6.32
N GLY A 40 -11.77 -19.40 -6.55
CA GLY A 40 -10.96 -19.97 -5.48
C GLY A 40 -10.37 -18.92 -4.54
N MET A 41 -9.90 -17.80 -5.09
CA MET A 41 -9.36 -16.68 -4.32
C MET A 41 -10.43 -15.99 -3.48
N SER A 42 -11.64 -15.82 -4.01
CA SER A 42 -12.76 -15.25 -3.25
C SER A 42 -13.09 -16.08 -2.00
N VAL A 43 -13.17 -17.41 -2.16
CA VAL A 43 -13.41 -18.33 -1.04
C VAL A 43 -12.23 -18.33 -0.05
N LEU A 44 -11.00 -18.33 -0.54
CA LEU A 44 -9.80 -18.31 0.31
C LEU A 44 -9.75 -17.04 1.17
N THR A 45 -10.01 -15.88 0.56
CA THR A 45 -9.95 -14.58 1.25
C THR A 45 -11.06 -14.49 2.31
N ALA A 46 -12.28 -14.89 1.99
CA ALA A 46 -13.38 -14.90 2.94
C ALA A 46 -13.09 -15.84 4.15
N LYS A 47 -12.49 -17.00 3.90
CA LYS A 47 -12.09 -17.93 4.96
C LYS A 47 -10.95 -17.39 5.84
N LEU A 48 -9.96 -16.73 5.24
CA LEU A 48 -8.85 -16.11 5.98
C LEU A 48 -9.33 -14.98 6.90
N MET A 49 -10.36 -14.25 6.47
CA MET A 49 -10.91 -13.12 7.22
C MET A 49 -12.07 -13.48 8.16
N ASN A 50 -12.37 -14.78 8.33
CA ASN A 50 -13.48 -15.27 9.15
C ASN A 50 -14.84 -14.62 8.83
N VAL A 51 -15.03 -14.17 7.57
CA VAL A 51 -16.31 -13.62 7.13
C VAL A 51 -17.25 -14.76 6.75
N PRO A 52 -18.46 -14.85 7.35
CA PRO A 52 -19.40 -15.89 7.01
C PRO A 52 -19.86 -15.73 5.55
N ILE A 53 -19.58 -16.74 4.73
CA ILE A 53 -20.08 -16.80 3.35
C ILE A 53 -21.53 -17.26 3.43
N LYS A 54 -22.47 -16.32 3.46
CA LYS A 54 -23.91 -16.65 3.53
C LYS A 54 -24.44 -17.18 2.19
N ASP A 55 -23.93 -16.68 1.06
CA ASP A 55 -24.33 -17.13 -0.28
C ASP A 55 -23.14 -17.06 -1.24
N PHE A 56 -22.61 -18.24 -1.62
CA PHE A 56 -21.62 -18.32 -2.67
C PHE A 56 -22.32 -18.30 -4.04
N ALA A 57 -22.33 -17.12 -4.69
CA ALA A 57 -22.81 -17.01 -6.05
C ALA A 57 -21.62 -16.97 -7.03
N PHE A 58 -21.66 -17.83 -8.04
CA PHE A 58 -20.69 -17.78 -9.14
C PHE A 58 -20.82 -16.44 -9.88
N SER A 59 -19.86 -15.55 -9.68
CA SER A 59 -19.87 -14.24 -10.31
C SER A 59 -19.09 -14.26 -11.62
N PHE A 60 -19.78 -14.05 -12.73
CA PHE A 60 -19.19 -13.92 -14.04
C PHE A 60 -19.43 -12.51 -14.60
N SER A 61 -18.34 -11.74 -14.72
CA SER A 61 -18.40 -10.37 -15.28
C SER A 61 -18.06 -10.39 -16.78
N LYS A 62 -19.04 -10.10 -17.62
CA LYS A 62 -18.85 -9.93 -19.08
C LYS A 62 -17.90 -8.78 -19.41
N ASP A 63 -17.97 -7.70 -18.65
CA ASP A 63 -17.09 -6.53 -18.81
C ASP A 63 -15.63 -6.86 -18.54
N SER A 64 -15.36 -7.63 -17.48
CA SER A 64 -14.00 -8.09 -17.15
C SER A 64 -13.44 -9.01 -18.23
N LEU A 65 -14.28 -9.90 -18.77
CA LEU A 65 -13.90 -10.75 -19.89
C LEU A 65 -13.50 -9.93 -21.12
N LEU A 66 -14.34 -8.97 -21.50
CA LEU A 66 -14.11 -8.13 -22.67
C LEU A 66 -12.85 -7.27 -22.53
N LYS A 67 -12.66 -6.66 -21.36
CA LYS A 67 -11.44 -5.90 -21.03
C LYS A 67 -10.20 -6.77 -21.08
N THR A 68 -10.25 -8.00 -20.56
CA THR A 68 -9.13 -8.94 -20.60
C THR A 68 -8.75 -9.29 -22.03
N ILE A 69 -9.72 -9.58 -22.90
CA ILE A 69 -9.49 -9.86 -24.33
C ILE A 69 -8.87 -8.63 -25.01
N LEU A 70 -9.38 -7.43 -24.73
CA LEU A 70 -8.86 -6.19 -25.29
C LEU A 70 -7.41 -5.94 -24.87
N TYR A 71 -7.12 -5.99 -23.57
CA TYR A 71 -5.77 -5.74 -23.05
C TYR A 71 -4.76 -6.78 -23.54
N PHE A 72 -5.15 -8.07 -23.52
CA PHE A 72 -4.33 -9.12 -24.08
C PHE A 72 -4.08 -8.90 -25.57
N GLY A 73 -5.12 -8.54 -26.35
CA GLY A 73 -5.00 -8.22 -27.76
C GLY A 73 -4.00 -7.10 -28.06
N VAL A 74 -4.06 -6.01 -27.28
CA VAL A 74 -3.13 -4.88 -27.42
C VAL A 74 -1.69 -5.32 -27.09
N ILE A 75 -1.48 -5.99 -25.94
CA ILE A 75 -0.15 -6.46 -25.52
C ILE A 75 0.41 -7.43 -26.59
N PHE A 76 -0.42 -8.37 -27.05
CA PHE A 76 -0.04 -9.37 -28.02
C PHE A 76 0.32 -8.75 -29.38
N LEU A 77 -0.40 -7.72 -29.80
CA LEU A 77 -0.11 -6.97 -31.02
C LEU A 77 1.27 -6.29 -30.91
N VAL A 78 1.58 -5.67 -29.78
CA VAL A 78 2.90 -5.08 -29.53
C VAL A 78 4.00 -6.13 -29.59
N VAL A 79 3.82 -7.30 -28.97
CA VAL A 79 4.78 -8.42 -29.00
C VAL A 79 4.98 -8.89 -30.44
N MET A 80 3.91 -9.01 -31.22
CA MET A 80 3.93 -9.45 -32.62
C MET A 80 4.72 -8.48 -33.51
N LEU A 81 4.51 -7.16 -33.33
CA LEU A 81 5.27 -6.12 -34.02
C LEU A 81 6.78 -6.18 -33.68
N PHE A 82 7.09 -6.42 -32.40
CA PHE A 82 8.48 -6.58 -31.94
C PHE A 82 9.14 -7.82 -32.56
N ASN A 83 8.44 -8.96 -32.62
CA ASN A 83 8.93 -10.19 -33.20
C ASN A 83 9.20 -10.03 -34.71
N ILE A 84 8.28 -9.41 -35.44
CA ILE A 84 8.45 -9.14 -36.89
C ILE A 84 9.70 -8.28 -37.11
N ARG A 85 9.86 -7.21 -36.33
CA ARG A 85 10.99 -6.29 -36.45
C ARG A 85 12.32 -6.96 -36.10
N THR A 86 12.34 -7.82 -35.10
CA THR A 86 13.53 -8.58 -34.69
C THR A 86 13.96 -9.57 -35.77
N VAL A 87 13.03 -10.36 -36.28
CA VAL A 87 13.32 -11.36 -37.37
C VAL A 87 13.80 -10.67 -38.63
N SER A 88 13.20 -9.54 -39.01
CA SER A 88 13.58 -8.79 -40.23
C SER A 88 15.00 -8.23 -40.19
N LYS A 89 15.56 -8.02 -38.99
CA LYS A 89 16.88 -7.40 -38.77
C LYS A 89 18.04 -8.39 -38.90
N TYR A 90 17.82 -9.70 -38.77
CA TYR A 90 18.89 -10.69 -38.83
C TYR A 90 19.28 -11.01 -40.30
N LYS A 91 20.61 -11.04 -40.54
CA LYS A 91 21.18 -11.44 -41.83
C LYS A 91 21.29 -12.97 -41.89
N LEU A 92 21.14 -13.54 -43.07
CA LEU A 92 21.24 -14.99 -43.30
C LEU A 92 22.54 -15.59 -42.73
N ILE A 93 23.66 -14.89 -42.92
CA ILE A 93 24.98 -15.32 -42.44
C ILE A 93 25.07 -15.37 -40.92
N ASP A 94 24.37 -14.46 -40.22
CA ASP A 94 24.31 -14.44 -38.77
C ASP A 94 23.49 -15.61 -38.20
N LEU A 95 22.45 -16.03 -38.94
CA LEU A 95 21.61 -17.19 -38.58
C LEU A 95 22.33 -18.52 -38.79
N ILE A 96 23.10 -18.67 -39.85
CA ILE A 96 23.87 -19.90 -40.15
C ILE A 96 25.02 -20.07 -39.13
N HIS A 97 25.67 -19.00 -38.74
CA HIS A 97 26.79 -19.02 -37.82
C HIS A 97 26.39 -18.78 -36.35
N GLY A 98 25.10 -18.55 -36.06
CA GLY A 98 24.59 -18.22 -34.75
C GLY A 98 25.00 -19.23 -33.68
N GLY A 99 24.92 -20.53 -33.96
CA GLY A 99 25.31 -21.60 -33.02
C GLY A 99 26.82 -21.71 -32.78
N ARG A 100 27.66 -21.11 -33.63
CA ARG A 100 29.13 -21.10 -33.51
C ARG A 100 29.70 -19.77 -33.04
N LYS A 101 28.89 -18.71 -32.98
CA LYS A 101 29.32 -17.41 -32.50
C LYS A 101 29.45 -17.46 -30.97
N ASN A 102 30.69 -17.59 -30.50
CA ASN A 102 30.95 -17.37 -29.08
C ASN A 102 30.53 -15.93 -28.73
N GLU A 103 29.65 -15.78 -27.76
CA GLU A 103 29.33 -14.48 -27.19
C GLU A 103 30.63 -13.81 -26.75
N THR A 104 30.98 -12.69 -27.36
CA THR A 104 32.18 -11.95 -26.97
C THR A 104 31.94 -11.38 -25.59
N LEU A 105 32.59 -11.97 -24.59
CA LEU A 105 32.61 -11.45 -23.23
C LEU A 105 33.22 -10.04 -23.27
N ARG A 106 32.41 -8.99 -23.29
CA ARG A 106 32.88 -7.63 -23.07
C ARG A 106 33.30 -7.50 -21.60
N ILE A 107 34.53 -7.90 -21.31
CA ILE A 107 35.12 -7.76 -19.97
C ILE A 107 35.34 -6.26 -19.74
N LYS A 108 34.47 -5.62 -19.00
CA LYS A 108 34.65 -4.24 -18.55
C LYS A 108 35.88 -4.16 -17.63
N LYS A 109 36.61 -3.04 -17.68
CA LYS A 109 37.73 -2.80 -16.76
C LYS A 109 37.21 -2.90 -15.31
N LEU A 110 37.95 -3.56 -14.41
CA LEU A 110 37.55 -3.79 -13.02
C LEU A 110 37.13 -2.52 -12.32
N TRP A 111 37.89 -1.44 -12.50
CA TRP A 111 37.62 -0.17 -11.88
C TRP A 111 36.23 0.37 -12.25
N VAL A 112 35.82 0.20 -13.51
CA VAL A 112 34.49 0.59 -13.99
C VAL A 112 33.40 -0.23 -13.30
N CYS A 113 33.61 -1.54 -13.12
CA CYS A 113 32.64 -2.40 -12.42
C CYS A 113 32.52 -2.01 -10.93
N VAL A 114 33.63 -1.67 -10.27
CA VAL A 114 33.62 -1.23 -8.87
C VAL A 114 32.89 0.12 -8.73
N VAL A 115 33.16 1.07 -9.62
CA VAL A 115 32.47 2.38 -9.61
C VAL A 115 30.96 2.21 -9.84
N ILE A 116 30.57 1.38 -10.83
CA ILE A 116 29.14 1.10 -11.08
C ILE A 116 28.50 0.40 -9.88
N PHE A 117 29.22 -0.50 -9.20
CA PHE A 117 28.73 -1.18 -7.99
C PHE A 117 28.51 -0.19 -6.86
N LEU A 118 29.47 0.68 -6.58
CA LEU A 118 29.35 1.71 -5.53
C LEU A 118 28.19 2.69 -5.85
N LEU A 119 28.06 3.08 -7.12
CA LEU A 119 26.94 3.92 -7.56
C LEU A 119 25.60 3.20 -7.38
N SER A 120 25.52 1.90 -7.70
CA SER A 120 24.33 1.07 -7.48
C SER A 120 23.94 1.05 -6.01
N VAL A 121 24.90 0.76 -5.11
CA VAL A 121 24.66 0.74 -3.67
C VAL A 121 24.22 2.10 -3.14
N ALA A 122 24.79 3.19 -3.64
CA ALA A 122 24.38 4.55 -3.29
C ALA A 122 22.95 4.85 -3.76
N CYS A 123 22.59 4.46 -5.00
CA CYS A 123 21.21 4.61 -5.52
C CYS A 123 20.20 3.80 -4.72
N LEU A 124 20.53 2.54 -4.39
CA LEU A 124 19.65 1.68 -3.58
C LEU A 124 19.50 2.24 -2.16
N GLY A 125 20.62 2.64 -1.52
CA GLY A 125 20.59 3.25 -0.19
C GLY A 125 19.77 4.53 -0.15
N ALA A 126 19.91 5.40 -1.14
CA ALA A 126 19.11 6.62 -1.25
C ALA A 126 17.62 6.31 -1.49
N ALA A 127 17.29 5.30 -2.32
CA ALA A 127 15.91 4.87 -2.55
C ALA A 127 15.26 4.34 -1.26
N TYR A 128 15.97 3.50 -0.48
CA TYR A 128 15.48 3.02 0.82
C TYR A 128 15.31 4.15 1.83
N TYR A 129 16.27 5.07 1.89
CA TYR A 129 16.17 6.23 2.78
C TYR A 129 14.93 7.08 2.45
N MET A 130 14.68 7.36 1.15
CA MET A 130 13.51 8.12 0.71
C MET A 130 12.19 7.43 1.06
N ILE A 131 12.11 6.10 0.97
CA ILE A 131 10.90 5.34 1.34
C ILE A 131 10.67 5.36 2.86
N ILE A 132 11.72 5.24 3.67
CA ILE A 132 11.62 5.23 5.13
C ILE A 132 11.21 6.61 5.65
N ASP A 133 11.79 7.67 5.08
CA ASP A 133 11.52 9.05 5.47
C ASP A 133 10.10 9.50 5.10
N ASN A 134 9.64 9.16 3.90
CA ASN A 134 8.33 9.57 3.37
C ASN A 134 7.15 8.72 3.90
N GLY A 135 7.42 7.53 4.41
CA GLY A 135 6.37 6.54 4.66
C GLY A 135 5.82 5.90 3.39
N LEU A 136 5.30 4.69 3.52
CA LEU A 136 4.84 3.86 2.38
C LEU A 136 3.46 4.24 1.83
N PHE A 137 2.70 5.07 2.56
CA PHE A 137 1.32 5.39 2.22
C PHE A 137 1.14 6.69 1.42
N LEU A 138 2.15 7.54 1.37
CA LEU A 138 2.11 8.79 0.63
C LEU A 138 2.60 8.57 -0.81
N LEU A 139 1.66 8.49 -1.76
CA LEU A 139 1.93 8.37 -3.21
C LEU A 139 2.34 9.72 -3.81
N ASP A 140 3.38 10.31 -3.26
CA ASP A 140 3.90 11.61 -3.67
C ASP A 140 5.09 11.51 -4.64
N ARG A 141 5.69 12.65 -4.97
CA ARG A 141 6.84 12.72 -5.86
C ARG A 141 8.06 11.96 -5.31
N GLN A 142 8.23 11.89 -3.98
CA GLN A 142 9.34 11.19 -3.34
C GLN A 142 9.17 9.68 -3.47
N PHE A 143 7.95 9.14 -3.32
CA PHE A 143 7.64 7.73 -3.54
C PHE A 143 7.98 7.28 -4.97
N PHE A 144 7.51 8.01 -5.99
CA PHE A 144 7.84 7.67 -7.38
C PHE A 144 9.33 7.83 -7.69
N GLY A 145 9.98 8.84 -7.10
CA GLY A 145 11.42 9.05 -7.19
C GLY A 145 12.21 7.88 -6.63
N SER A 146 11.83 7.37 -5.46
CA SER A 146 12.47 6.21 -4.82
C SER A 146 12.31 4.93 -5.66
N LEU A 147 11.14 4.71 -6.26
CA LEU A 147 10.87 3.55 -7.12
C LEU A 147 11.74 3.57 -8.39
N ILE A 148 11.87 4.74 -9.03
CA ILE A 148 12.72 4.92 -10.20
C ILE A 148 14.19 4.74 -9.83
N LEU A 149 14.64 5.36 -8.74
CA LEU A 149 16.02 5.28 -8.28
C LEU A 149 16.40 3.86 -7.86
N GLY A 150 15.51 3.15 -7.16
CA GLY A 150 15.66 1.74 -6.82
C GLY A 150 15.74 0.82 -8.04
N SER A 151 14.90 1.07 -9.05
CA SER A 151 14.93 0.33 -10.31
C SER A 151 16.24 0.55 -11.07
N ILE A 152 16.72 1.78 -11.18
CA ILE A 152 18.01 2.12 -11.78
C ILE A 152 19.16 1.46 -10.99
N GLY A 153 19.12 1.55 -9.65
CA GLY A 153 20.08 0.92 -8.76
C GLY A 153 20.17 -0.58 -8.99
N THR A 154 19.04 -1.27 -9.11
CA THR A 154 18.97 -2.73 -9.38
C THR A 154 19.59 -3.08 -10.73
N VAL A 155 19.30 -2.33 -11.79
CA VAL A 155 19.90 -2.55 -13.12
C VAL A 155 21.42 -2.35 -13.07
N LEU A 156 21.90 -1.29 -12.42
CA LEU A 156 23.34 -1.03 -12.23
C LEU A 156 24.01 -2.13 -11.41
N PHE A 157 23.32 -2.67 -10.40
CA PHE A 157 23.81 -3.77 -9.58
C PHE A 157 24.11 -5.01 -10.44
N PHE A 158 23.15 -5.51 -11.19
CA PHE A 158 23.35 -6.67 -12.06
C PHE A 158 24.37 -6.41 -13.16
N LEU A 159 24.40 -5.19 -13.70
CA LEU A 159 25.40 -4.78 -14.69
C LEU A 159 26.82 -4.82 -14.13
N SER A 160 27.03 -4.43 -12.86
CA SER A 160 28.34 -4.45 -12.19
C SER A 160 28.76 -5.86 -11.79
N LEU A 161 27.78 -6.67 -11.35
CA LEU A 161 28.00 -8.02 -10.85
C LEU A 161 28.66 -8.92 -11.88
N SER A 162 28.33 -8.74 -13.17
CA SER A 162 28.90 -9.51 -14.29
C SER A 162 30.43 -9.40 -14.39
N GLY A 163 31.01 -8.25 -14.01
CA GLY A 163 32.48 -8.07 -14.02
C GLY A 163 33.18 -8.43 -12.72
N PHE A 164 32.45 -8.41 -11.62
CA PHE A 164 32.98 -8.53 -10.26
C PHE A 164 33.03 -9.98 -9.77
N LEU A 165 31.99 -10.76 -10.05
CA LEU A 165 31.79 -12.12 -9.53
C LEU A 165 32.91 -13.10 -9.93
N LEU A 166 33.37 -13.04 -11.16
CA LEU A 166 34.43 -13.91 -11.67
C LEU A 166 35.77 -13.59 -11.00
N ARG A 167 36.05 -12.36 -10.63
CA ARG A 167 37.31 -11.94 -10.00
C ARG A 167 37.37 -12.27 -8.52
N ILE A 168 36.24 -12.10 -7.78
CA ILE A 168 36.19 -12.56 -6.38
C ILE A 168 36.39 -14.06 -6.32
N ALA A 169 35.71 -14.80 -7.21
CA ALA A 169 35.85 -16.26 -7.27
C ALA A 169 37.28 -16.71 -7.60
N LYS A 170 37.98 -15.98 -8.48
CA LYS A 170 39.40 -16.23 -8.78
C LYS A 170 40.35 -15.92 -7.61
N GLY A 171 39.97 -15.04 -6.70
CA GLY A 171 40.74 -14.69 -5.51
C GLY A 171 40.91 -15.88 -4.55
N ASN A 172 39.89 -16.76 -4.47
CA ASN A 172 39.97 -17.98 -3.67
C ASN A 172 40.31 -19.18 -4.55
N LYS A 173 41.61 -19.41 -4.76
CA LYS A 173 42.15 -20.50 -5.62
C LYS A 173 41.64 -21.89 -5.24
N ARG A 174 41.45 -22.18 -3.93
CA ARG A 174 40.98 -23.50 -3.46
C ARG A 174 39.55 -23.78 -3.89
N LEU A 175 38.68 -22.75 -3.84
CA LEU A 175 37.27 -22.87 -4.24
C LEU A 175 37.14 -22.89 -5.77
N TYR A 176 37.92 -22.06 -6.46
CA TYR A 176 37.86 -21.89 -7.92
C TYR A 176 38.28 -23.17 -8.67
N TYR A 177 39.35 -23.85 -8.25
CA TYR A 177 39.85 -25.05 -8.91
C TYR A 177 39.26 -26.36 -8.38
N LYS A 178 38.35 -26.35 -7.44
CA LYS A 178 37.69 -27.53 -6.89
C LYS A 178 36.62 -28.08 -7.87
N GLY A 179 36.87 -29.27 -8.43
CA GLY A 179 35.93 -29.95 -9.34
C GLY A 179 35.58 -29.10 -10.57
N LEU A 180 34.29 -28.93 -10.85
CA LEU A 180 33.76 -28.15 -11.98
C LEU A 180 33.45 -26.69 -11.65
N ASN A 181 33.84 -26.18 -10.47
CA ASN A 181 33.49 -24.82 -10.05
C ASN A 181 33.97 -23.73 -11.03
N MET A 182 35.17 -23.92 -11.61
CA MET A 182 35.68 -23.01 -12.66
C MET A 182 34.74 -22.94 -13.86
N PHE A 183 34.20 -24.07 -14.28
CA PHE A 183 33.28 -24.17 -15.40
C PHE A 183 31.92 -23.49 -15.06
N VAL A 184 31.36 -23.84 -13.89
CA VAL A 184 30.10 -23.27 -13.40
C VAL A 184 30.19 -21.75 -13.26
N LEU A 185 31.24 -21.23 -12.60
CA LEU A 185 31.42 -19.79 -12.41
C LEU A 185 31.63 -19.03 -13.73
N ARG A 186 32.33 -19.65 -14.69
CA ARG A 186 32.51 -19.04 -16.02
C ARG A 186 31.22 -18.99 -16.80
N GLN A 187 30.40 -20.03 -16.72
CA GLN A 187 29.05 -20.07 -17.31
C GLN A 187 28.13 -19.03 -16.65
N LEU A 188 28.08 -19.03 -15.31
CA LEU A 188 27.27 -18.09 -14.56
C LEU A 188 27.62 -16.63 -14.92
N ASN A 189 28.91 -16.29 -14.96
CA ASN A 189 29.37 -14.96 -15.33
C ASN A 189 29.00 -14.56 -16.77
N SER A 190 29.13 -15.49 -17.73
CA SER A 190 28.72 -15.26 -19.11
C SER A 190 27.23 -14.93 -19.17
N LYS A 191 26.42 -15.69 -18.46
CA LYS A 191 24.95 -15.54 -18.43
C LYS A 191 24.48 -14.27 -17.73
N ILE A 192 25.08 -13.90 -16.60
CA ILE A 192 24.78 -12.64 -15.94
C ILE A 192 25.09 -11.46 -16.87
N ASN A 193 26.20 -11.52 -17.60
CA ASN A 193 26.56 -10.46 -18.54
C ASN A 193 25.61 -10.33 -19.72
N THR A 194 25.06 -11.43 -20.20
CA THR A 194 24.12 -11.46 -21.33
C THR A 194 22.69 -11.12 -20.89
N ASN A 195 22.28 -11.60 -19.71
CA ASN A 195 20.88 -11.54 -19.25
C ASN A 195 20.66 -10.58 -18.08
N PHE A 196 21.59 -9.64 -17.81
CA PHE A 196 21.48 -8.74 -16.65
C PHE A 196 20.16 -7.94 -16.65
N ILE A 197 19.63 -7.56 -17.81
CA ILE A 197 18.35 -6.86 -17.94
C ILE A 197 17.20 -7.76 -17.48
N SER A 198 17.16 -9.01 -17.95
CA SER A 198 16.11 -9.96 -17.55
C SER A 198 16.17 -10.27 -16.05
N MET A 199 17.38 -10.44 -15.49
CA MET A 199 17.57 -10.61 -14.05
C MET A 199 17.11 -9.40 -13.25
N SER A 200 17.42 -8.20 -13.74
CA SER A 200 16.97 -6.95 -13.10
C SER A 200 15.44 -6.83 -13.12
N ILE A 201 14.80 -7.17 -14.24
CA ILE A 201 13.34 -7.15 -14.34
C ILE A 201 12.71 -8.14 -13.36
N ILE A 202 13.24 -9.37 -13.26
CA ILE A 202 12.75 -10.37 -12.31
C ILE A 202 12.92 -9.87 -10.87
N CYS A 203 14.09 -9.32 -10.53
CA CYS A 203 14.35 -8.76 -9.20
C CYS A 203 13.38 -7.62 -8.87
N ILE A 204 13.13 -6.69 -9.79
CA ILE A 204 12.17 -5.60 -9.62
C ILE A 204 10.75 -6.14 -9.46
N MET A 205 10.35 -7.13 -10.26
CA MET A 205 9.02 -7.77 -10.13
C MET A 205 8.87 -8.47 -8.77
N LEU A 206 9.89 -9.16 -8.29
CA LEU A 206 9.89 -9.79 -6.95
C LEU A 206 9.85 -8.73 -5.85
N LEU A 207 10.62 -7.64 -5.98
CA LEU A 207 10.58 -6.51 -5.05
C LEU A 207 9.16 -5.91 -4.96
N VAL A 208 8.54 -5.65 -6.11
CA VAL A 208 7.16 -5.15 -6.17
C VAL A 208 6.18 -6.15 -5.57
N THR A 209 6.35 -7.45 -5.84
CA THR A 209 5.50 -8.51 -5.27
C THR A 209 5.59 -8.55 -3.75
N ILE A 210 6.80 -8.65 -3.22
CA ILE A 210 7.04 -8.75 -1.78
C ILE A 210 6.63 -7.44 -1.10
N GLY A 211 6.95 -6.30 -1.70
CA GLY A 211 6.57 -4.98 -1.22
C GLY A 211 5.05 -4.82 -1.16
N THR A 212 4.34 -5.11 -2.24
CA THR A 212 2.86 -5.04 -2.28
C THR A 212 2.24 -5.96 -1.26
N PHE A 213 2.75 -7.19 -1.12
CA PHE A 213 2.24 -8.16 -0.14
C PHE A 213 2.48 -7.70 1.30
N SER A 214 3.70 -7.25 1.61
CA SER A 214 4.06 -6.76 2.95
C SER A 214 3.30 -5.49 3.32
N CYS A 215 3.26 -4.50 2.42
CA CYS A 215 2.53 -3.25 2.64
C CYS A 215 1.02 -3.47 2.75
N GLY A 216 0.47 -4.33 1.90
CA GLY A 216 -0.95 -4.61 1.91
C GLY A 216 -1.41 -5.31 3.18
N LEU A 217 -0.67 -6.31 3.67
CA LEU A 217 -0.96 -6.94 4.95
C LEU A 217 -0.78 -5.98 6.13
N GLY A 218 0.29 -5.18 6.11
CA GLY A 218 0.53 -4.15 7.13
C GLY A 218 -0.59 -3.09 7.16
N ALA A 219 -1.10 -2.68 6.00
CA ALA A 219 -2.24 -1.76 5.92
C ALA A 219 -3.52 -2.35 6.52
N VAL A 220 -3.77 -3.65 6.27
CA VAL A 220 -4.91 -4.37 6.85
C VAL A 220 -4.81 -4.41 8.38
N ASP A 221 -3.63 -4.70 8.94
CA ASP A 221 -3.42 -4.76 10.39
C ASP A 221 -3.57 -3.38 11.04
N VAL A 222 -3.03 -2.33 10.43
CA VAL A 222 -3.17 -0.95 10.91
C VAL A 222 -4.65 -0.52 10.89
N MET A 223 -5.37 -0.78 9.80
CA MET A 223 -6.81 -0.47 9.72
C MET A 223 -7.65 -1.28 10.72
N ALA A 224 -7.17 -2.47 11.14
CA ALA A 224 -7.86 -3.28 12.13
C ALA A 224 -7.85 -2.65 13.51
N GLY A 225 -6.70 -2.14 13.96
CA GLY A 225 -6.54 -1.52 15.28
C GLY A 225 -7.12 -0.12 15.37
N GLN A 226 -7.17 0.60 14.24
CA GLN A 226 -7.60 2.01 14.24
C GLN A 226 -9.08 2.21 14.54
N VAL A 227 -9.97 1.27 14.20
CA VAL A 227 -11.42 1.45 14.43
C VAL A 227 -11.75 1.44 15.91
N ASP A 228 -11.15 0.51 16.69
CA ASP A 228 -11.41 0.44 18.13
C ASP A 228 -10.92 1.70 18.88
N ASP A 229 -9.78 2.26 18.43
CA ASP A 229 -9.23 3.50 19.01
C ASP A 229 -9.98 4.75 18.53
N ALA A 230 -10.44 4.76 17.28
CA ALA A 230 -11.09 5.91 16.65
C ALA A 230 -12.61 5.97 16.86
N ALA A 231 -13.25 4.86 17.27
CA ALA A 231 -14.68 4.76 17.52
C ALA A 231 -14.97 4.22 18.93
N PRO A 232 -14.68 5.01 19.97
CA PRO A 232 -14.76 4.55 21.36
C PRO A 232 -16.17 4.43 21.92
N PHE A 233 -17.19 4.92 21.22
CA PHE A 233 -18.59 4.89 21.64
C PHE A 233 -19.37 3.93 20.75
N ASP A 234 -20.42 3.30 21.30
CA ASP A 234 -21.28 2.45 20.45
C ASP A 234 -21.94 3.25 19.33
N ILE A 235 -22.30 4.51 19.60
CA ILE A 235 -22.83 5.44 18.58
C ILE A 235 -22.48 6.90 18.89
N THR A 236 -22.16 7.65 17.84
CA THR A 236 -22.10 9.12 17.83
C THR A 236 -23.13 9.67 16.85
N LEU A 237 -24.05 10.50 17.37
CA LEU A 237 -24.98 11.29 16.54
C LEU A 237 -24.40 12.69 16.39
N LYS A 238 -24.33 13.19 15.16
CA LYS A 238 -23.74 14.49 14.83
C LYS A 238 -24.77 15.41 14.20
N SER A 239 -24.98 16.59 14.78
CA SER A 239 -25.70 17.70 14.17
C SER A 239 -24.72 18.81 13.83
N GLN A 240 -24.56 19.08 12.54
CA GLN A 240 -23.65 20.11 12.05
C GLN A 240 -24.44 21.37 11.69
N SER A 241 -23.85 22.54 11.86
CA SER A 241 -24.47 23.83 11.59
C SER A 241 -25.10 23.87 10.19
N SER A 242 -26.39 24.10 10.15
CA SER A 242 -27.13 24.52 8.98
C SER A 242 -27.44 26.04 9.10
N LYS A 243 -28.28 26.60 8.23
CA LYS A 243 -28.64 28.02 8.28
C LYS A 243 -29.15 28.51 9.66
N ASN A 244 -29.63 27.60 10.53
CA ASN A 244 -30.21 27.89 11.84
C ASN A 244 -29.33 27.42 13.03
N GLY A 245 -28.07 27.07 12.81
CA GLY A 245 -27.20 26.45 13.82
C GLY A 245 -27.41 24.95 13.97
N PRO A 246 -26.55 24.27 14.78
CA PRO A 246 -26.69 22.83 15.07
C PRO A 246 -27.92 22.62 15.98
N GLN A 247 -28.65 21.52 15.74
CA GLN A 247 -29.79 21.14 16.55
C GLN A 247 -29.36 20.49 17.88
N ASP A 248 -30.13 20.74 18.94
CA ASP A 248 -29.96 20.03 20.21
C ASP A 248 -30.58 18.62 20.07
N ILE A 249 -29.70 17.63 19.87
CA ILE A 249 -30.10 16.25 19.59
C ILE A 249 -30.81 15.65 20.80
N GLU A 250 -30.29 15.89 22.01
CA GLU A 250 -30.85 15.34 23.25
C GLU A 250 -32.23 15.90 23.53
N ALA A 251 -32.40 17.22 23.42
CA ALA A 251 -33.68 17.87 23.66
C ALA A 251 -34.73 17.44 22.62
N ASP A 252 -34.39 17.35 21.35
CA ASP A 252 -35.28 16.93 20.29
C ASP A 252 -35.72 15.46 20.46
N LEU A 253 -34.81 14.53 20.70
CA LEU A 253 -35.11 13.12 20.95
C LEU A 253 -36.05 12.96 22.16
N LYS A 254 -35.78 13.70 23.26
CA LYS A 254 -36.65 13.68 24.45
C LYS A 254 -38.06 14.19 24.14
N SER A 255 -38.17 15.26 23.34
CA SER A 255 -39.47 15.84 22.94
C SER A 255 -40.32 14.88 22.14
N HIS A 256 -39.69 13.99 21.36
CA HIS A 256 -40.36 12.95 20.57
C HIS A 256 -40.61 11.66 21.37
N GLY A 257 -40.21 11.60 22.66
CA GLY A 257 -40.47 10.46 23.53
C GLY A 257 -39.44 9.33 23.45
N PHE A 258 -38.22 9.64 22.99
CA PHE A 258 -37.13 8.66 22.97
C PHE A 258 -36.71 8.27 24.40
N ASP A 259 -36.66 6.96 24.70
CA ASP A 259 -36.32 6.44 26.01
C ASP A 259 -34.81 6.15 26.11
N PHE A 260 -34.08 7.18 26.57
CA PHE A 260 -32.63 7.09 26.76
C PHE A 260 -32.20 5.98 27.74
N ALA A 261 -32.92 5.77 28.84
CA ALA A 261 -32.56 4.80 29.85
C ALA A 261 -32.73 3.35 29.37
N LYS A 262 -33.65 3.13 28.44
CA LYS A 262 -33.88 1.82 27.83
C LYS A 262 -32.80 1.49 26.79
N GLN A 263 -32.39 2.47 25.98
CA GLN A 263 -31.49 2.27 24.87
C GLN A 263 -30.01 2.37 25.25
N PHE A 264 -29.66 3.30 26.12
CA PHE A 264 -28.28 3.61 26.46
C PHE A 264 -27.94 3.28 27.93
N SER A 265 -26.80 2.65 28.14
CA SER A 265 -26.19 2.48 29.47
C SER A 265 -25.54 3.76 29.99
N GLY A 266 -25.12 4.63 29.08
CA GLY A 266 -24.57 5.95 29.33
C GLY A 266 -24.56 6.77 28.05
N TYR A 267 -24.76 8.08 28.19
CA TYR A 267 -24.68 9.01 27.06
C TYR A 267 -24.25 10.40 27.53
N THR A 268 -23.72 11.19 26.59
CA THR A 268 -23.42 12.60 26.83
C THR A 268 -23.53 13.38 25.52
N GLN A 269 -24.10 14.58 25.59
CA GLN A 269 -24.05 15.54 24.51
C GLN A 269 -23.00 16.58 24.79
N ILE A 270 -22.16 16.86 23.81
CA ILE A 270 -21.10 17.87 23.84
C ILE A 270 -21.28 18.83 22.69
N TRP A 271 -20.78 20.05 22.85
CA TRP A 271 -20.85 21.09 21.85
C TRP A 271 -19.45 21.51 21.41
N LEU A 272 -19.26 21.64 20.10
CA LEU A 272 -18.08 22.26 19.52
C LEU A 272 -18.45 23.66 19.05
N PHE A 273 -17.57 24.62 19.35
CA PHE A 273 -17.76 26.03 19.09
C PHE A 273 -16.73 26.54 18.07
N ASN A 274 -17.08 27.63 17.40
CA ASN A 274 -16.23 28.34 16.46
C ASN A 274 -16.13 29.81 16.86
N THR A 275 -14.93 30.38 16.83
CA THR A 275 -14.71 31.81 17.10
C THR A 275 -14.74 32.68 15.84
N GLY A 276 -14.61 32.07 14.66
CA GLY A 276 -14.38 32.81 13.40
C GLY A 276 -12.95 33.33 13.23
N ASP A 277 -12.28 33.73 14.30
CA ASP A 277 -10.95 34.36 14.27
C ASP A 277 -9.81 33.38 14.52
N LEU A 278 -10.05 32.30 15.28
CA LEU A 278 -9.04 31.31 15.61
C LEU A 278 -8.94 30.26 14.50
N THR A 279 -7.84 30.29 13.77
CA THR A 279 -7.59 29.36 12.65
C THR A 279 -6.33 28.54 12.89
N PHE A 280 -6.07 27.54 12.02
CA PHE A 280 -4.81 26.78 12.04
C PHE A 280 -3.61 27.59 11.52
N ARG A 281 -3.80 28.85 11.10
CA ARG A 281 -2.72 29.69 10.56
C ARG A 281 -1.52 29.86 11.49
N PRO A 282 -1.68 30.15 12.79
CA PRO A 282 -0.54 30.26 13.70
C PRO A 282 0.27 28.96 13.82
N LEU A 283 -0.40 27.80 13.75
CA LEU A 283 0.26 26.49 13.78
C LEU A 283 0.99 26.20 12.49
N TYR A 284 0.40 26.59 11.35
CA TYR A 284 1.04 26.47 10.03
C TYR A 284 2.32 27.30 9.97
N ASP A 285 2.25 28.60 10.29
CA ASP A 285 3.40 29.51 10.25
C ASP A 285 4.50 29.02 11.20
N PHE A 286 4.13 28.59 12.41
CA PHE A 286 5.06 28.00 13.37
C PHE A 286 5.75 26.73 12.85
N ALA A 287 5.01 25.81 12.23
CA ALA A 287 5.55 24.57 11.70
C ALA A 287 6.53 24.84 10.54
N VAL A 288 6.21 25.77 9.64
CA VAL A 288 7.08 26.16 8.54
C VAL A 288 8.37 26.81 9.06
N GLU A 289 8.26 27.73 10.03
CA GLU A 289 9.42 28.43 10.61
C GLU A 289 10.34 27.51 11.43
N THR A 290 9.75 26.64 12.24
CA THR A 290 10.50 25.85 13.24
C THR A 290 10.93 24.49 12.72
N MET A 291 10.09 23.82 11.91
CA MET A 291 10.31 22.45 11.44
C MET A 291 10.71 22.40 9.96
N GLY A 292 10.57 23.49 9.22
CA GLY A 292 10.86 23.57 7.78
C GLY A 292 9.87 22.80 6.90
N ALA A 293 8.86 22.17 7.48
CA ALA A 293 7.79 21.42 6.81
C ALA A 293 6.54 21.42 7.68
N THR A 294 5.37 21.23 7.07
CA THR A 294 4.10 21.14 7.79
C THR A 294 3.21 20.06 7.17
N TYR A 295 2.43 19.39 8.03
CA TYR A 295 1.34 18.51 7.62
C TYR A 295 0.10 19.31 7.16
N ILE A 296 -0.05 20.56 7.65
CA ILE A 296 -1.16 21.44 7.30
C ILE A 296 -0.90 22.00 5.90
N GLU A 297 -1.84 21.81 4.97
CA GLU A 297 -1.78 22.52 3.69
C GLU A 297 -2.11 24.00 3.92
N GLU A 298 -1.48 24.90 3.14
CA GLU A 298 -1.70 26.34 3.26
C GLU A 298 -3.19 26.72 3.09
N ARG A 299 -3.90 25.96 2.25
CA ARG A 299 -5.36 26.09 2.07
C ARG A 299 -6.12 25.81 3.36
N ASP A 300 -5.71 24.78 4.10
CA ASP A 300 -6.41 24.31 5.29
C ASP A 300 -6.04 25.12 6.54
N ALA A 301 -4.96 25.90 6.47
CA ALA A 301 -4.57 26.83 7.52
C ALA A 301 -5.63 27.92 7.80
N SER A 302 -6.54 28.19 6.89
CA SER A 302 -7.66 29.13 7.06
C SER A 302 -8.87 28.52 7.80
N TYR A 303 -8.91 27.20 8.00
CA TYR A 303 -10.00 26.61 8.79
C TYR A 303 -9.88 26.95 10.26
N SER A 304 -11.03 27.13 10.91
CA SER A 304 -11.10 27.42 12.32
C SER A 304 -10.72 26.22 13.19
N ILE A 305 -10.01 26.46 14.27
CA ILE A 305 -9.74 25.48 15.31
C ILE A 305 -11.01 25.33 16.15
N PRO A 306 -11.57 24.11 16.30
CA PRO A 306 -12.75 23.89 17.12
C PRO A 306 -12.42 24.08 18.61
N LEU A 307 -13.40 24.59 19.38
CA LEU A 307 -13.34 24.71 20.83
C LEU A 307 -14.36 23.78 21.47
N ILE A 308 -14.01 23.23 22.65
CA ILE A 308 -14.93 22.47 23.49
C ILE A 308 -14.87 23.00 24.92
N ARG A 309 -16.02 23.05 25.60
CA ARG A 309 -16.10 23.43 27.02
C ARG A 309 -15.40 22.39 27.89
N LEU A 310 -14.71 22.84 28.90
CA LEU A 310 -14.08 21.97 29.89
C LEU A 310 -15.10 21.00 30.53
N SER A 311 -16.30 21.52 30.88
CA SER A 311 -17.37 20.68 31.44
C SER A 311 -17.84 19.59 30.51
N ASP A 312 -17.97 19.87 29.20
CA ASP A 312 -18.39 18.88 28.20
C ASP A 312 -17.30 17.84 27.95
N TYR A 313 -16.03 18.28 27.89
CA TYR A 313 -14.91 17.35 27.77
C TYR A 313 -14.82 16.42 29.00
N ASN A 314 -15.03 16.93 30.22
CA ASN A 314 -15.04 16.10 31.41
C ASN A 314 -16.22 15.12 31.46
N LYS A 315 -17.41 15.48 30.92
CA LYS A 315 -18.53 14.54 30.78
C LYS A 315 -18.14 13.39 29.80
N LEU A 316 -17.44 13.73 28.72
CA LEU A 316 -16.95 12.74 27.77
C LEU A 316 -15.93 11.78 28.40
N LEU A 317 -14.98 12.32 29.19
CA LEU A 317 -14.02 11.51 29.95
C LEU A 317 -14.74 10.58 30.94
N ALA A 318 -15.74 11.09 31.64
CA ALA A 318 -16.55 10.29 32.58
C ALA A 318 -17.30 9.14 31.87
N LEU A 319 -17.86 9.37 30.65
CA LEU A 319 -18.49 8.33 29.84
C LEU A 319 -17.50 7.20 29.45
N ARG A 320 -16.22 7.53 29.35
CA ARG A 320 -15.12 6.60 29.07
C ARG A 320 -14.54 5.95 30.33
N GLY A 321 -14.91 6.41 31.52
CA GLY A 321 -14.31 5.98 32.79
C GLY A 321 -12.93 6.61 33.08
N GLU A 322 -12.59 7.71 32.39
CA GLU A 322 -11.34 8.44 32.56
C GLU A 322 -11.45 9.55 33.61
N ALA A 323 -10.33 9.95 34.16
CA ALA A 323 -10.29 11.01 35.16
C ALA A 323 -10.55 12.40 34.55
N PRO A 324 -11.31 13.28 35.24
CA PRO A 324 -11.55 14.63 34.74
C PRO A 324 -10.26 15.47 34.78
N ILE A 325 -10.14 16.42 33.85
CA ILE A 325 -9.06 17.40 33.81
C ILE A 325 -9.54 18.73 34.43
N SER A 326 -8.59 19.58 34.89
CA SER A 326 -8.84 20.93 35.40
C SER A 326 -7.98 21.93 34.65
N LEU A 327 -8.55 23.13 34.38
CA LEU A 327 -7.88 24.25 33.75
C LEU A 327 -8.09 25.50 34.56
N ALA A 328 -7.08 26.36 34.62
CA ALA A 328 -7.25 27.72 35.15
C ALA A 328 -8.04 28.58 34.13
N ALA A 329 -8.53 29.74 34.58
CA ALA A 329 -9.39 30.60 33.74
C ALA A 329 -8.67 31.15 32.50
N ASP A 330 -7.36 31.15 32.47
CA ASP A 330 -6.48 31.62 31.39
C ASP A 330 -5.70 30.49 30.71
N GLU A 331 -6.11 29.23 30.91
CA GLU A 331 -5.43 28.06 30.33
C GLU A 331 -6.28 27.34 29.29
N TYR A 332 -5.57 26.70 28.33
CA TYR A 332 -6.15 25.75 27.39
C TYR A 332 -5.47 24.39 27.45
N ALA A 333 -6.19 23.34 27.15
CA ALA A 333 -5.63 22.04 26.83
C ALA A 333 -5.95 21.69 25.35
N VAL A 334 -5.20 20.75 24.79
CA VAL A 334 -5.33 20.36 23.37
C VAL A 334 -5.76 18.90 23.27
N VAL A 335 -6.74 18.63 22.40
CA VAL A 335 -7.12 17.28 22.00
C VAL A 335 -6.62 17.04 20.58
N CYS A 336 -5.72 16.05 20.41
CA CYS A 336 -5.15 15.70 19.12
C CYS A 336 -4.72 14.22 19.10
N ASN A 337 -5.27 13.43 18.20
CA ASN A 337 -4.90 12.03 17.98
C ASN A 337 -4.28 11.75 16.61
N VAL A 338 -4.08 12.79 15.79
CA VAL A 338 -3.37 12.72 14.52
C VAL A 338 -1.87 12.90 14.76
N LYS A 339 -1.08 11.89 14.46
CA LYS A 339 0.35 11.79 14.81
C LYS A 339 1.18 13.00 14.33
N GLU A 340 0.97 13.44 13.12
CA GLU A 340 1.70 14.53 12.47
C GLU A 340 1.36 15.87 13.14
N MET A 341 0.08 16.11 13.40
CA MET A 341 -0.39 17.31 14.13
C MET A 341 0.06 17.30 15.58
N HIS A 342 0.08 16.14 16.21
CA HIS A 342 0.54 15.99 17.59
C HIS A 342 1.98 16.50 17.78
N GLN A 343 2.87 16.24 16.82
CA GLN A 343 4.25 16.73 16.87
C GLN A 343 4.32 18.26 16.79
N ILE A 344 3.54 18.89 15.91
CA ILE A 344 3.46 20.34 15.75
C ILE A 344 2.90 20.99 17.03
N LEU A 345 1.77 20.47 17.51
CA LEU A 345 1.09 20.97 18.70
C LEU A 345 1.94 20.81 19.95
N LYS A 346 2.64 19.68 20.09
CA LYS A 346 3.57 19.45 21.20
C LYS A 346 4.68 20.50 21.23
N ALA A 347 5.34 20.74 20.10
CA ALA A 347 6.38 21.76 20.02
C ALA A 347 5.83 23.18 20.27
N TYR A 348 4.59 23.46 19.83
CA TYR A 348 3.91 24.74 20.06
C TYR A 348 3.61 24.97 21.55
N VAL A 349 3.09 23.97 22.22
CA VAL A 349 2.78 23.98 23.66
C VAL A 349 4.07 24.07 24.51
N GLU A 350 5.10 23.27 24.19
CA GLU A 350 6.40 23.28 24.90
C GLU A 350 7.12 24.64 24.82
N GLN A 351 6.90 25.40 23.76
CA GLN A 351 7.41 26.77 23.63
C GLN A 351 6.55 27.82 24.36
N GLY A 352 5.49 27.40 25.04
CA GLY A 352 4.61 28.30 25.80
C GLY A 352 3.81 29.26 24.90
N ARG A 353 3.53 28.88 23.66
CA ARG A 353 2.79 29.72 22.70
C ARG A 353 1.32 29.86 23.13
N THR A 354 0.79 31.07 23.01
CA THR A 354 -0.58 31.43 23.39
C THR A 354 -1.54 31.40 22.19
N PHE A 355 -2.83 31.18 22.47
CA PHE A 355 -3.92 31.45 21.55
C PHE A 355 -4.75 32.62 22.04
N SER A 356 -5.16 33.48 21.13
CA SER A 356 -6.08 34.59 21.46
C SER A 356 -7.49 34.25 20.99
N ILE A 357 -8.46 34.29 21.90
CA ILE A 357 -9.88 34.00 21.61
C ILE A 357 -10.71 35.16 22.15
N ASN A 358 -11.43 35.86 21.25
CA ASN A 358 -12.24 37.03 21.61
C ASN A 358 -11.48 38.07 22.45
N GLY A 359 -10.17 38.27 22.18
CA GLY A 359 -9.30 39.20 22.92
C GLY A 359 -8.75 38.69 24.24
N VAL A 360 -9.06 37.45 24.62
CA VAL A 360 -8.50 36.78 25.80
C VAL A 360 -7.31 35.92 25.36
N GLU A 361 -6.13 36.19 25.93
CA GLU A 361 -4.97 35.34 25.70
C GLU A 361 -4.99 34.13 26.64
N LEU A 362 -4.91 32.94 26.06
CA LEU A 362 -4.83 31.67 26.76
C LEU A 362 -3.43 31.11 26.66
N ARG A 363 -2.88 30.69 27.80
CA ARG A 363 -1.60 29.96 27.88
C ARG A 363 -1.81 28.46 27.88
N PRO A 364 -0.83 27.68 27.40
CA PRO A 364 -0.95 26.23 27.47
C PRO A 364 -0.97 25.76 28.92
N SER A 365 -1.85 24.80 29.23
CA SER A 365 -1.83 24.11 30.51
C SER A 365 -0.61 23.20 30.62
N SER A 366 -0.31 22.76 31.85
CA SER A 366 0.75 21.77 32.13
C SER A 366 0.36 20.33 31.72
N LEU A 367 -0.82 20.14 31.18
CA LEU A 367 -1.34 18.84 30.76
C LEU A 367 -0.70 18.39 29.46
N GLU A 368 -0.47 17.10 29.35
CA GLU A 368 -0.13 16.48 28.05
C GLU A 368 -1.28 16.63 27.05
N ILE A 369 -0.94 16.60 25.75
CA ILE A 369 -1.94 16.62 24.68
C ILE A 369 -2.83 15.40 24.83
N GLN A 370 -4.14 15.65 24.93
CA GLN A 370 -5.15 14.62 25.08
C GLN A 370 -5.35 13.89 23.74
N GLN A 371 -5.38 12.56 23.75
CA GLN A 371 -5.49 11.77 22.53
C GLN A 371 -6.87 11.11 22.37
N TYR A 372 -7.79 11.34 23.29
CA TYR A 372 -9.12 10.74 23.26
C TYR A 372 -9.99 11.39 22.18
N PRO A 373 -10.56 10.60 21.23
CA PRO A 373 -11.45 11.15 20.22
C PRO A 373 -12.75 11.67 20.83
N LEU A 374 -13.24 12.76 20.26
CA LEU A 374 -14.49 13.41 20.67
C LEU A 374 -15.74 12.79 20.06
N GLN A 375 -15.57 12.01 19.00
CA GLN A 375 -16.60 11.33 18.22
C GLN A 375 -16.07 10.04 17.61
N ASN A 376 -16.96 9.16 17.18
CA ASN A 376 -16.58 7.99 16.39
C ASN A 376 -16.07 8.39 15.00
N GLY A 377 -15.06 7.70 14.50
CA GLY A 377 -14.51 7.85 13.17
C GLY A 377 -13.89 6.56 12.66
N MET A 378 -13.60 6.47 11.36
CA MET A 378 -12.89 5.33 10.77
C MET A 378 -11.38 5.36 11.10
N MET A 379 -10.87 6.53 11.46
CA MET A 379 -9.45 6.77 11.77
C MET A 379 -9.34 7.96 12.73
N ALA A 380 -8.14 8.20 13.26
CA ALA A 380 -7.84 9.39 14.05
C ALA A 380 -8.16 10.67 13.25
N MET A 381 -9.00 11.54 13.79
CA MET A 381 -9.50 12.75 13.10
C MET A 381 -9.34 14.03 13.90
N GLU A 382 -8.95 13.95 15.18
CA GLU A 382 -8.78 15.13 16.03
C GLU A 382 -7.44 15.81 15.71
N THR A 383 -7.51 16.90 14.96
CA THR A 383 -6.34 17.64 14.47
C THR A 383 -5.89 18.77 15.38
N GLY A 384 -6.61 19.02 16.51
CA GLY A 384 -6.23 20.07 17.46
C GLY A 384 -7.42 20.86 18.02
N THR A 385 -8.44 20.17 18.55
CA THR A 385 -9.53 20.84 19.28
C THR A 385 -9.00 21.39 20.61
N LEU A 386 -9.33 22.64 20.93
CA LEU A 386 -8.93 23.27 22.20
C LEU A 386 -10.01 23.08 23.26
N VAL A 387 -9.62 22.54 24.41
CA VAL A 387 -10.47 22.54 25.61
C VAL A 387 -10.22 23.85 26.33
N VAL A 388 -11.29 24.62 26.55
CA VAL A 388 -11.24 25.96 27.16
C VAL A 388 -12.23 26.08 28.31
N PRO A 389 -12.06 27.06 29.24
CA PRO A 389 -13.06 27.35 30.28
C PRO A 389 -14.46 27.61 29.69
N ASP A 390 -15.49 27.12 30.36
CA ASP A 390 -16.89 27.16 29.89
C ASP A 390 -17.36 28.56 29.50
N THR A 391 -17.05 29.57 30.32
CA THR A 391 -17.43 30.97 30.10
C THR A 391 -16.89 31.52 28.77
N LEU A 392 -15.70 31.07 28.36
CA LEU A 392 -15.10 31.53 27.10
C LEU A 392 -15.77 30.83 25.90
N ALA A 393 -15.98 29.52 25.99
CA ALA A 393 -16.64 28.77 24.90
C ALA A 393 -18.08 29.25 24.68
N GLU A 394 -18.82 29.61 25.72
CA GLU A 394 -20.19 30.14 25.65
C GLU A 394 -20.29 31.50 24.96
N SER A 395 -19.18 32.25 24.88
CA SER A 395 -19.09 33.49 24.12
C SER A 395 -18.91 33.27 22.61
N CYS A 396 -18.78 32.04 22.16
CA CYS A 396 -18.54 31.65 20.79
C CYS A 396 -19.77 31.00 20.15
N GLU A 397 -19.81 30.93 18.82
CA GLU A 397 -20.95 30.35 18.10
C GLU A 397 -20.87 28.81 18.10
N PRO A 398 -21.98 28.10 18.45
CA PRO A 398 -22.02 26.65 18.38
C PRO A 398 -21.97 26.19 16.90
N MET A 399 -21.03 25.30 16.58
CA MET A 399 -20.80 24.80 15.24
C MET A 399 -21.34 23.38 15.05
N THR A 400 -21.18 22.53 16.05
CA THR A 400 -21.56 21.10 15.98
C THR A 400 -22.03 20.62 17.35
N ALA A 401 -23.12 19.88 17.38
CA ALA A 401 -23.54 19.09 18.52
C ALA A 401 -23.21 17.60 18.27
N LEU A 402 -22.60 16.95 19.24
CA LEU A 402 -22.26 15.53 19.22
C LEU A 402 -22.91 14.84 20.41
N LEU A 403 -23.77 13.88 20.17
CA LEU A 403 -24.31 13.01 21.22
C LEU A 403 -23.60 11.65 21.12
N ASN A 404 -22.78 11.35 22.12
CA ASN A 404 -22.07 10.08 22.24
C ASN A 404 -22.80 9.18 23.23
N ALA A 405 -23.00 7.93 22.87
CA ALA A 405 -23.72 6.99 23.72
C ALA A 405 -23.19 5.56 23.61
N ASN A 406 -23.33 4.80 24.70
CA ASN A 406 -23.07 3.37 24.74
C ASN A 406 -24.41 2.64 24.92
N TYR A 407 -24.63 1.60 24.12
CA TYR A 407 -25.87 0.83 24.15
C TYR A 407 -25.98 0.00 25.45
N THR A 408 -27.20 -0.21 25.90
CA THR A 408 -27.46 -1.19 26.97
C THR A 408 -27.13 -2.62 26.53
N LYS A 409 -27.30 -2.90 25.23
CA LYS A 409 -26.90 -4.15 24.57
C LYS A 409 -25.93 -3.81 23.46
N PRO A 410 -24.62 -4.02 23.61
CA PRO A 410 -23.64 -3.62 22.60
C PRO A 410 -23.77 -4.41 21.28
N GLY A 411 -23.22 -3.86 20.20
CA GLY A 411 -23.15 -4.48 18.89
C GLY A 411 -24.45 -4.43 18.10
N GLU A 412 -24.64 -5.39 17.19
CA GLU A 412 -25.77 -5.43 16.22
C GLU A 412 -27.14 -5.34 16.90
N THR A 413 -27.30 -5.92 18.09
CA THR A 413 -28.60 -5.91 18.79
C THR A 413 -29.00 -4.50 19.25
N GLY A 414 -28.05 -3.74 19.80
CA GLY A 414 -28.30 -2.35 20.20
C GLY A 414 -28.51 -1.44 19.01
N GLU A 415 -27.70 -1.60 17.97
CA GLU A 415 -27.83 -0.88 16.70
C GLU A 415 -29.24 -1.03 16.09
N ASN A 416 -29.69 -2.29 15.96
CA ASN A 416 -31.03 -2.58 15.40
C ASN A 416 -32.16 -2.06 16.29
N ALA A 417 -32.01 -2.11 17.63
CA ALA A 417 -33.01 -1.56 18.55
C ALA A 417 -33.09 -0.05 18.44
N PHE A 418 -31.96 0.64 18.40
CA PHE A 418 -31.88 2.10 18.19
C PHE A 418 -32.50 2.49 16.84
N ALA A 419 -32.11 1.82 15.74
CA ALA A 419 -32.63 2.11 14.41
C ALA A 419 -34.14 1.90 14.32
N ALA A 420 -34.68 0.86 14.97
CA ALA A 420 -36.12 0.62 15.02
C ALA A 420 -36.88 1.70 15.80
N GLU A 421 -36.33 2.19 16.91
CA GLU A 421 -36.96 3.25 17.71
C GLU A 421 -36.92 4.60 16.98
N ILE A 422 -35.80 4.96 16.37
CA ILE A 422 -35.71 6.16 15.51
C ILE A 422 -36.69 6.10 14.35
N ALA A 423 -36.81 4.93 13.69
CA ALA A 423 -37.78 4.75 12.60
C ALA A 423 -39.22 4.83 13.06
N ALA A 424 -39.52 4.48 14.30
CA ALA A 424 -40.86 4.64 14.88
C ALA A 424 -41.19 6.11 15.22
N LEU A 425 -40.20 6.87 15.70
CA LEU A 425 -40.39 8.28 16.10
C LEU A 425 -40.39 9.25 14.92
N TYR A 426 -39.47 9.07 13.96
CA TYR A 426 -39.27 10.01 12.86
C TYR A 426 -39.70 9.47 11.49
N GLY A 427 -40.10 8.22 11.40
CA GLY A 427 -40.43 7.56 10.14
C GLY A 427 -39.27 6.82 9.51
N LYS A 428 -39.56 5.99 8.51
CA LYS A 428 -38.58 5.18 7.76
C LYS A 428 -38.04 5.99 6.58
N GLY A 429 -36.75 5.89 6.33
CA GLY A 429 -36.06 6.50 5.19
C GLY A 429 -34.99 7.51 5.60
N GLU A 430 -34.06 7.78 4.68
CA GLU A 430 -32.97 8.75 4.88
C GLU A 430 -33.43 10.20 4.87
N GLU A 431 -34.57 10.52 4.22
CA GLU A 431 -35.14 11.87 4.12
C GLU A 431 -36.01 12.25 5.34
N ALA A 432 -36.19 11.35 6.31
CA ALA A 432 -36.97 11.68 7.50
C ALA A 432 -36.28 12.80 8.31
N PRO A 433 -37.02 13.83 8.78
CA PRO A 433 -36.43 14.94 9.52
C PRO A 433 -35.93 14.46 10.88
N ARG A 434 -34.63 14.25 11.01
CA ARG A 434 -33.95 13.82 12.24
C ARG A 434 -33.16 14.98 12.84
N PRO A 435 -32.94 15.01 14.17
CA PRO A 435 -32.18 16.07 14.83
C PRO A 435 -30.67 15.97 14.59
N TYR A 436 -30.21 15.01 13.81
CA TYR A 436 -28.82 14.80 13.46
C TYR A 436 -28.64 14.63 11.94
N THR A 437 -27.51 15.10 11.45
CA THR A 437 -27.13 15.01 10.04
C THR A 437 -26.37 13.72 9.72
N ASN A 438 -25.73 13.13 10.73
CA ASN A 438 -24.97 11.89 10.59
C ASN A 438 -25.02 11.05 11.88
N ALA A 439 -25.04 9.74 11.74
CA ALA A 439 -24.90 8.77 12.82
C ALA A 439 -23.71 7.86 12.50
N LEU A 440 -22.77 7.75 13.41
CA LEU A 440 -21.56 6.95 13.27
C LEU A 440 -21.54 5.87 14.35
N SER A 441 -21.96 4.66 14.00
CA SER A 441 -21.96 3.52 14.90
C SER A 441 -20.63 2.77 14.87
N HIS A 442 -20.12 2.35 16.02
CA HIS A 442 -18.96 1.49 16.11
C HIS A 442 -19.14 0.21 15.30
N TYR A 443 -20.32 -0.41 15.40
CA TYR A 443 -20.63 -1.65 14.69
C TYR A 443 -20.58 -1.47 13.15
N GLU A 444 -21.19 -0.42 12.62
CA GLU A 444 -21.13 -0.11 11.18
C GLU A 444 -19.69 0.19 10.72
N LEU A 445 -18.95 1.00 11.46
CA LEU A 445 -17.55 1.31 11.17
C LEU A 445 -16.68 0.05 11.18
N TYR A 446 -16.91 -0.84 12.16
CA TYR A 446 -16.22 -2.13 12.25
C TYR A 446 -16.55 -3.04 11.04
N MET A 447 -17.82 -3.15 10.68
CA MET A 447 -18.25 -3.92 9.52
C MET A 447 -17.72 -3.34 8.20
N GLN A 448 -17.74 -2.02 8.05
CA GLN A 448 -17.19 -1.32 6.88
C GLN A 448 -15.67 -1.51 6.78
N SER A 449 -14.95 -1.39 7.90
CA SER A 449 -13.52 -1.67 7.98
C SER A 449 -13.22 -3.13 7.60
N GLY A 450 -14.03 -4.07 8.08
CA GLY A 450 -13.94 -5.49 7.69
C GLY A 450 -14.09 -5.71 6.19
N GLY A 451 -15.04 -5.03 5.56
CA GLY A 451 -15.25 -5.05 4.11
C GLY A 451 -14.03 -4.48 3.34
N MET A 452 -13.48 -3.37 3.79
CA MET A 452 -12.27 -2.78 3.19
C MET A 452 -11.04 -3.68 3.37
N LYS A 453 -10.86 -4.29 4.55
CA LYS A 453 -9.81 -5.28 4.80
C LYS A 453 -9.90 -6.45 3.83
N LEU A 454 -11.09 -7.00 3.64
CA LEU A 454 -11.36 -8.07 2.67
C LEU A 454 -10.95 -7.66 1.27
N MET A 455 -11.36 -6.50 0.82
CA MET A 455 -11.07 -5.99 -0.53
C MET A 455 -9.56 -5.79 -0.74
N ILE A 456 -8.87 -5.16 0.20
CA ILE A 456 -7.43 -4.94 0.14
C ILE A 456 -6.67 -6.27 0.17
N SER A 457 -7.01 -7.16 1.10
CA SER A 457 -6.38 -8.48 1.22
C SER A 457 -6.55 -9.31 -0.04
N TYR A 458 -7.77 -9.34 -0.61
CA TYR A 458 -8.05 -10.01 -1.87
C TYR A 458 -7.15 -9.48 -2.99
N PHE A 459 -7.10 -8.17 -3.15
CA PHE A 459 -6.29 -7.53 -4.19
C PHE A 459 -4.80 -7.84 -4.03
N VAL A 460 -4.27 -7.70 -2.81
CA VAL A 460 -2.85 -7.94 -2.50
C VAL A 460 -2.46 -9.39 -2.75
N ILE A 461 -3.25 -10.35 -2.26
CA ILE A 461 -2.98 -11.78 -2.45
C ILE A 461 -3.07 -12.15 -3.93
N TYR A 462 -4.10 -11.66 -4.63
CA TYR A 462 -4.27 -11.93 -6.06
C TYR A 462 -3.10 -11.40 -6.89
N VAL A 463 -2.74 -10.13 -6.72
CA VAL A 463 -1.60 -9.51 -7.42
C VAL A 463 -0.29 -10.22 -7.08
N GLY A 464 -0.06 -10.53 -5.80
CA GLY A 464 1.11 -11.24 -5.34
C GLY A 464 1.28 -12.61 -6.01
N ILE A 465 0.22 -13.41 -6.04
CA ILE A 465 0.24 -14.74 -6.70
C ILE A 465 0.49 -14.60 -8.20
N VAL A 466 -0.16 -13.66 -8.88
CA VAL A 466 0.04 -13.44 -10.33
C VAL A 466 1.49 -13.09 -10.63
N PHE A 467 2.09 -12.18 -9.87
CA PHE A 467 3.50 -11.82 -10.06
C PHE A 467 4.44 -12.99 -9.75
N LEU A 468 4.20 -13.76 -8.68
CA LEU A 468 4.99 -14.94 -8.36
C LEU A 468 4.96 -15.99 -9.49
N ILE A 469 3.78 -16.30 -10.02
CA ILE A 469 3.63 -17.22 -11.16
C ILE A 469 4.36 -16.68 -12.39
N THR A 470 4.22 -15.39 -12.66
CA THR A 470 4.91 -14.74 -13.79
C THR A 470 6.43 -14.81 -13.65
N CYS A 471 6.98 -14.50 -12.47
CA CYS A 471 8.40 -14.62 -12.19
C CYS A 471 8.89 -16.07 -12.34
N ALA A 472 8.14 -17.03 -11.80
CA ALA A 472 8.47 -18.45 -11.91
C ALA A 472 8.46 -18.91 -13.39
N ALA A 473 7.47 -18.49 -14.19
CA ALA A 473 7.38 -18.80 -15.60
C ALA A 473 8.55 -18.21 -16.40
N ILE A 474 8.90 -16.94 -16.16
CA ILE A 474 10.03 -16.28 -16.84
C ILE A 474 11.35 -17.02 -16.50
N LEU A 475 11.58 -17.32 -15.21
CA LEU A 475 12.75 -18.06 -14.77
C LEU A 475 12.80 -19.46 -15.39
N ALA A 476 11.68 -20.18 -15.42
CA ALA A 476 11.59 -21.52 -16.02
C ALA A 476 11.90 -21.49 -17.52
N LEU A 477 11.34 -20.54 -18.26
CA LEU A 477 11.60 -20.37 -19.69
C LEU A 477 13.05 -20.02 -19.98
N GLN A 478 13.66 -19.14 -19.17
CA GLN A 478 15.08 -18.81 -19.30
C GLN A 478 15.97 -20.05 -19.05
N GLN A 479 15.65 -20.84 -18.01
CA GLN A 479 16.40 -22.06 -17.72
C GLN A 479 16.25 -23.14 -18.79
N LEU A 480 15.05 -23.29 -19.37
CA LEU A 480 14.80 -24.25 -20.44
C LEU A 480 15.60 -23.89 -21.70
N SER A 481 15.59 -22.61 -22.08
CA SER A 481 16.40 -22.11 -23.19
C SER A 481 17.90 -22.35 -22.98
N GLU A 482 18.36 -22.08 -21.75
CA GLU A 482 19.75 -22.26 -21.37
C GLU A 482 20.19 -23.73 -21.33
N ALA A 483 19.33 -24.61 -20.81
CA ALA A 483 19.60 -26.04 -20.79
C ALA A 483 19.80 -26.61 -22.20
N SER A 484 19.03 -26.15 -23.18
CA SER A 484 19.17 -26.49 -24.58
C SER A 484 20.54 -26.07 -25.14
N ASP A 485 20.97 -24.83 -24.89
CA ASP A 485 22.25 -24.28 -25.36
C ASP A 485 23.46 -24.95 -24.72
N ASN A 486 23.35 -25.40 -23.49
CA ASN A 486 24.45 -26.00 -22.73
C ASN A 486 24.60 -27.50 -22.95
N THR A 487 23.66 -28.18 -23.61
CA THR A 487 23.68 -29.63 -23.83
C THR A 487 24.98 -30.10 -24.53
N GLU A 488 25.42 -29.39 -25.56
CA GLU A 488 26.68 -29.73 -26.27
C GLU A 488 27.89 -29.55 -25.36
N ARG A 489 27.94 -28.53 -24.53
CA ARG A 489 29.05 -28.25 -23.61
C ARG A 489 29.19 -29.34 -22.54
N TYR A 490 28.09 -29.84 -22.01
CA TYR A 490 28.06 -30.95 -21.05
C TYR A 490 28.43 -32.28 -21.71
N ARG A 491 28.06 -32.52 -22.99
CA ARG A 491 28.50 -33.68 -23.77
C ARG A 491 30.03 -33.70 -23.97
N LEU A 492 30.63 -32.52 -24.21
CA LEU A 492 32.08 -32.40 -24.32
C LEU A 492 32.77 -32.74 -22.99
N LEU A 493 32.26 -32.26 -21.84
CA LEU A 493 32.82 -32.63 -20.52
C LEU A 493 32.72 -34.12 -20.25
N ARG A 494 31.66 -34.80 -20.69
CA ARG A 494 31.49 -36.23 -20.58
C ARG A 494 32.51 -36.99 -21.43
N ARG A 495 32.80 -36.51 -22.64
CA ARG A 495 33.83 -37.06 -23.52
C ARG A 495 35.24 -36.89 -22.96
N LEU A 496 35.48 -35.87 -22.15
CA LEU A 496 36.74 -35.61 -21.44
C LEU A 496 36.89 -36.45 -20.15
N GLY A 497 35.95 -37.39 -19.88
CA GLY A 497 36.04 -38.30 -18.75
C GLY A 497 35.46 -37.82 -17.44
N THR A 498 34.70 -36.72 -17.45
CA THR A 498 34.03 -36.22 -16.23
C THR A 498 32.89 -37.15 -15.81
N SER A 499 32.85 -37.55 -14.52
CA SER A 499 31.80 -38.43 -14.01
C SER A 499 30.41 -37.78 -14.04
N GLY A 500 29.35 -38.58 -14.28
CA GLY A 500 27.98 -38.11 -14.32
C GLY A 500 27.57 -37.35 -13.06
N ARG A 501 27.95 -37.85 -11.88
CA ARG A 501 27.65 -37.18 -10.57
C ARG A 501 28.27 -35.78 -10.45
N MET A 502 29.46 -35.56 -11.03
CA MET A 502 30.06 -34.21 -11.04
C MET A 502 29.31 -33.25 -11.97
N ILE A 503 28.81 -33.75 -13.11
CA ILE A 503 28.00 -32.98 -14.05
C ILE A 503 26.66 -32.59 -13.41
N ASP A 504 25.96 -33.54 -12.81
CA ASP A 504 24.67 -33.31 -12.14
C ASP A 504 24.80 -32.29 -11.01
N ARG A 505 25.86 -32.41 -10.19
CA ARG A 505 26.13 -31.44 -9.13
C ARG A 505 26.47 -30.05 -9.67
N ALA A 506 27.21 -29.96 -10.77
CA ALA A 506 27.55 -28.70 -11.40
C ALA A 506 26.30 -28.04 -11.98
N LEU A 507 25.44 -28.83 -12.64
CA LEU A 507 24.15 -28.37 -13.18
C LEU A 507 23.24 -27.86 -12.05
N PHE A 508 23.06 -28.62 -10.99
CA PHE A 508 22.27 -28.22 -9.83
C PHE A 508 22.78 -26.92 -9.21
N THR A 509 24.09 -26.80 -9.01
CA THR A 509 24.71 -25.57 -8.46
C THR A 509 24.49 -24.37 -9.38
N GLN A 510 24.61 -24.57 -10.70
CA GLN A 510 24.38 -23.53 -11.68
C GLN A 510 22.91 -23.04 -11.65
N ILE A 511 21.96 -23.96 -11.69
CA ILE A 511 20.53 -23.67 -11.67
C ILE A 511 20.17 -22.96 -10.35
N LEU A 512 20.57 -23.53 -9.20
CA LEU A 512 20.30 -22.96 -7.90
C LEU A 512 20.86 -21.54 -7.74
N SER A 513 22.11 -21.32 -8.16
CA SER A 513 22.74 -20.00 -8.11
C SER A 513 21.99 -18.98 -8.97
N TYR A 514 21.50 -19.41 -10.14
CA TYR A 514 20.76 -18.53 -11.04
C TYR A 514 19.38 -18.13 -10.48
N PHE A 515 18.70 -19.07 -9.82
CA PHE A 515 17.42 -18.78 -9.16
C PHE A 515 17.60 -17.92 -7.90
N MET A 516 18.65 -18.17 -7.11
CA MET A 516 18.90 -17.44 -5.87
C MET A 516 19.40 -16.02 -6.11
N LEU A 517 20.05 -15.75 -7.24
CA LEU A 517 20.67 -14.45 -7.51
C LEU A 517 19.65 -13.28 -7.57
N PRO A 518 18.45 -13.40 -8.16
CA PRO A 518 17.45 -12.35 -8.13
C PRO A 518 16.69 -12.23 -6.79
N LEU A 519 16.77 -13.27 -5.93
CA LEU A 519 16.07 -13.33 -4.64
C LEU A 519 16.87 -12.71 -3.49
N GLY A 520 18.19 -12.67 -3.60
CA GLY A 520 19.13 -12.14 -2.58
C GLY A 520 19.63 -10.77 -2.90
#